data_991cb918c63a80edfaa1550552bbce51
#
_entry.id   991cb918c63a80edfaa1550552bbce51
#
_cell.length_a   1.000
_cell.length_b   1.000
_cell.length_c   1.000
_cell.angle_alpha   90.00
_cell.angle_beta   90.00
_cell.angle_gamma   90.00
#
_symmetry.space_group_name_H-M   'P 1'
#
loop_
_entity.id
_entity.type
_entity.pdbx_description
1 polymer ?
#
loop_
_entity_poly.entity_id
_entity_poly.type
_entity_poly.pdbx_seq_one_letter_code
_entity_poly.pdbx_strand_id
1 'polypeptide(L)' 'MTDNTTYKVLRLTTEGYTEVDNINAVNLTKQQCDQVIQNLIADGVNPREIKAVKDN' A
#
# COMPACT_ATOMS: atom_id res chain seq x y z
N MET A 1 -16.98 -18.17 2.60
CA MET A 1 -15.92 -18.34 1.60
C MET A 1 -14.80 -17.34 1.86
N THR A 2 -13.59 -17.80 1.78
CA THR A 2 -12.44 -16.95 2.09
C THR A 2 -11.90 -16.32 0.82
N ASP A 3 -11.70 -15.01 0.88
CA ASP A 3 -11.08 -14.29 -0.21
C ASP A 3 -9.58 -14.24 0.06
N ASN A 4 -8.81 -14.85 -0.84
CA ASN A 4 -7.36 -14.93 -0.71
C ASN A 4 -6.65 -13.79 -1.41
N THR A 5 -7.41 -12.80 -1.86
CA THR A 5 -6.81 -11.64 -2.53
C THR A 5 -6.00 -10.84 -1.53
N THR A 6 -4.76 -10.59 -1.87
CA THR A 6 -3.89 -9.74 -1.07
C THR A 6 -3.46 -8.54 -1.89
N TYR A 7 -2.97 -7.53 -1.20
CA TYR A 7 -2.61 -6.26 -1.80
C TYR A 7 -1.24 -5.82 -1.32
N LYS A 8 -0.67 -4.91 -2.05
CA LYS A 8 0.54 -4.22 -1.62
C LYS A 8 0.37 -2.74 -1.90
N VAL A 9 1.12 -1.92 -1.16
CA VAL A 9 1.05 -0.48 -1.28
C VAL A 9 2.31 0.01 -1.97
N LEU A 10 2.12 0.85 -2.98
CA LEU A 10 3.22 1.46 -3.72
C LEU A 10 3.20 2.97 -3.48
N ARG A 11 4.36 3.57 -3.52
CA ARG A 11 4.53 5.00 -3.39
C ARG A 11 5.26 5.53 -4.61
N LEU A 12 4.78 6.65 -5.13
CA LEU A 12 5.42 7.30 -6.27
C LEU A 12 6.72 7.98 -5.82
N THR A 13 7.80 7.65 -6.48
CA THR A 13 9.10 8.26 -6.26
C THR A 13 9.63 8.78 -7.58
N THR A 14 10.82 9.36 -7.55
CA THR A 14 11.47 9.85 -8.78
C THR A 14 11.76 8.71 -9.76
N GLU A 15 11.78 7.49 -9.27
CA GLU A 15 12.01 6.31 -10.11
C GLU A 15 10.72 5.62 -10.53
N GLY A 16 9.57 6.20 -10.19
CA GLY A 16 8.27 5.62 -10.46
C GLY A 16 7.65 5.06 -9.20
N TYR A 17 6.65 4.19 -9.37
CA TYR A 17 6.01 3.55 -8.22
C TYR A 17 6.92 2.45 -7.68
N THR A 18 7.25 2.55 -6.41
CA THR A 18 8.06 1.55 -5.73
C THR A 18 7.31 1.05 -4.50
N GLU A 19 7.66 -0.14 -4.04
CA GLU A 19 7.06 -0.67 -2.83
C GLU A 19 7.46 0.20 -1.65
N VAL A 20 6.49 0.43 -0.76
CA VAL A 20 6.76 1.19 0.45
C VAL A 20 7.80 0.43 1.25
N ASP A 21 8.81 1.17 1.72
CA ASP A 21 9.90 0.59 2.49
C ASP A 21 9.41 0.29 3.92
N ASN A 22 8.50 -0.65 4.00
CA ASN A 22 7.89 -1.09 5.23
C ASN A 22 7.61 -2.57 5.08
N ILE A 23 8.14 -3.36 5.98
CA ILE A 23 8.05 -4.81 5.91
C ILE A 23 6.61 -5.32 5.88
N ASN A 24 5.66 -4.49 6.34
CA ASN A 24 4.26 -4.88 6.41
C ASN A 24 3.43 -4.36 5.25
N ALA A 25 4.06 -3.89 4.19
CA ALA A 25 3.35 -3.27 3.07
C ALA A 25 3.02 -4.25 1.94
N VAL A 26 3.23 -5.53 2.15
CA VAL A 26 2.91 -6.58 1.17
C VAL A 26 2.06 -7.67 1.82
N ASN A 27 1.37 -8.44 1.01
CA ASN A 27 0.48 -9.52 1.47
C ASN A 27 -0.59 -9.00 2.43
N LEU A 28 -1.13 -7.84 2.13
CA LEU A 28 -2.10 -7.20 3.02
C LEU A 28 -3.51 -7.56 2.60
N THR A 29 -4.39 -7.74 3.58
CA THR A 29 -5.82 -7.73 3.29
C THR A 29 -6.22 -6.32 2.88
N LYS A 30 -7.41 -6.18 2.30
CA LYS A 30 -7.89 -4.86 1.92
C LYS A 30 -7.94 -3.92 3.12
N GLN A 31 -8.38 -4.42 4.25
CA GLN A 31 -8.48 -3.63 5.47
C GLN A 31 -7.10 -3.18 5.95
N GLN A 32 -6.13 -4.09 5.92
CA GLN A 32 -4.76 -3.75 6.30
C GLN A 32 -4.15 -2.75 5.33
N CYS A 33 -4.45 -2.92 4.04
CA CYS A 33 -3.97 -2.00 3.01
C CYS A 33 -4.48 -0.59 3.28
N ASP A 34 -5.78 -0.45 3.58
CA ASP A 34 -6.34 0.85 3.90
C ASP A 34 -5.67 1.46 5.12
N GLN A 35 -5.33 0.65 6.11
CA GLN A 35 -4.65 1.14 7.31
C GLN A 35 -3.26 1.66 6.98
N VAL A 36 -2.52 0.96 6.15
CA VAL A 36 -1.20 1.41 5.72
C VAL A 36 -1.30 2.74 5.00
N ILE A 37 -2.28 2.87 4.10
CA ILE A 37 -2.48 4.11 3.36
C ILE A 37 -2.80 5.25 4.32
N GLN A 38 -3.66 5.03 5.30
CA GLN A 38 -4.00 6.06 6.27
C GLN A 38 -2.77 6.49 7.07
N ASN A 39 -1.92 5.54 7.44
CA ASN A 39 -0.70 5.85 8.17
C ASN A 39 0.25 6.70 7.34
N LEU A 40 0.36 6.41 6.04
CA LEU A 40 1.21 7.20 5.16
C LEU A 40 0.69 8.62 5.01
N ILE A 41 -0.62 8.77 4.88
CA ILE A 41 -1.23 10.09 4.77
C ILE A 41 -1.00 10.87 6.05
N ALA A 42 -1.13 10.22 7.19
CA ALA A 42 -0.88 10.87 8.49
C ALA A 42 0.58 11.31 8.62
N ASP A 43 1.48 10.62 7.96
CA ASP A 43 2.90 10.96 7.95
C ASP A 43 3.23 12.08 6.96
N GLY A 44 2.26 12.54 6.20
CA GLY A 44 2.47 13.64 5.28
C GLY A 44 2.65 13.22 3.83
N VAL A 45 2.46 11.95 3.52
CA VAL A 45 2.55 11.47 2.14
C VAL A 45 1.29 11.88 1.39
N ASN A 46 1.46 12.44 0.20
CA ASN A 46 0.34 12.86 -0.62
C ASN A 46 -0.44 11.62 -1.08
N PRO A 47 -1.76 11.57 -0.84
CA PRO A 47 -2.55 10.39 -1.25
C PRO A 47 -2.50 10.12 -2.75
N ARG A 48 -2.23 11.14 -3.57
CA ARG A 48 -2.07 10.93 -5.01
C ARG A 48 -0.82 10.16 -5.37
N GLU A 49 0.13 10.07 -4.44
CA GLU A 49 1.38 9.36 -4.65
C GLU A 49 1.34 7.95 -4.07
N ILE A 50 0.19 7.53 -3.61
CA ILE A 50 0.01 6.22 -3.00
C ILE A 50 -0.90 5.40 -3.88
N LYS A 51 -0.53 4.14 -4.10
CA LYS A 51 -1.30 3.25 -4.94
C LYS A 51 -1.36 1.87 -4.29
N ALA A 52 -2.54 1.29 -4.28
CA ALA A 52 -2.73 -0.08 -3.82
C ALA A 52 -2.96 -0.96 -5.03
N VAL A 53 -2.25 -2.07 -5.12
CA VAL A 53 -2.40 -3.00 -6.24
C VAL A 53 -2.54 -4.40 -5.68
N LYS A 54 -3.18 -5.25 -6.46
CA LYS A 54 -3.28 -6.66 -6.11
C LYS A 54 -1.91 -7.29 -6.17
N ASP A 55 -1.58 -8.00 -5.12
CA ASP A 55 -0.31 -8.71 -5.02
C ASP A 55 -0.46 -10.16 -5.44
N ASN A 56 -1.69 -10.61 -5.50
CA ASN A 56 -1.98 -12.01 -5.80
C ASN A 56 -2.84 -12.13 -7.04
#